data_1771098632a53e069485dc26fc5ef6e0
#
_entry.id   1771098632a53e069485dc26fc5ef6e0
#
_cell.length_a   1.000
_cell.length_b   1.000
_cell.length_c   1.000
_cell.angle_alpha   90.00
_cell.angle_beta   90.00
_cell.angle_gamma   90.00
#
_symmetry.space_group_name_H-M   'P 1'
#
loop_
_entity.id
_entity.type
_entity.pdbx_description
1 polymer ?
#
loop_
_entity_poly.entity_id
_entity_poly.type
_entity_poly.pdbx_seq_one_letter_code
_entity_poly.pdbx_strand_id
1 'polypeptide(L)'
;MFFFNPEHDLCLANGDINFMPPASALKFGHDCASLLEDVYADSANICHNQNIMVWGWNPSIRNRLKKAGIAESHLPSFTDLNNIKKLQHRRTALEGLKFIRSSVQQCNYLVCNSPMELFSAKDAEEFIRNNPGTTMLKAPLSGSGKGLRWTNSSSISHSDIGWCRQTIAKQGSVMAEIKEEVVQDFAMLFHIDTDGNIDFLGYSLFNTNNGAYTSNVLASDDFILKTLSRYIPANVIREVRNSVTKFLQTNIKGDYTGFIGADMFICKGSAGT
;
A
#
# COMPACT_ATOMS: atom_id res chain seq x y z
N MET A 1 23.71 6.82 5.84
CA MET A 1 23.76 6.19 4.48
C MET A 1 22.33 5.77 4.11
N PHE A 2 21.81 6.25 3.00
CA PHE A 2 20.47 5.94 2.48
C PHE A 2 20.53 4.92 1.34
N PHE A 3 19.63 3.94 1.37
CA PHE A 3 19.49 2.92 0.33
C PHE A 3 18.10 3.01 -0.30
N PHE A 4 18.05 3.46 -1.54
CA PHE A 4 16.83 3.44 -2.34
C PHE A 4 16.69 2.11 -3.07
N ASN A 5 15.70 1.31 -2.67
CA ASN A 5 15.43 0.00 -3.25
C ASN A 5 13.96 -0.09 -3.72
N PRO A 6 13.63 0.53 -4.87
CA PRO A 6 12.26 0.59 -5.42
C PRO A 6 11.69 -0.79 -5.78
N GLU A 7 12.54 -1.81 -5.83
CA GLU A 7 12.16 -3.22 -5.98
C GLU A 7 11.62 -3.88 -4.71
N HIS A 8 11.44 -3.12 -3.63
CA HIS A 8 11.04 -3.61 -2.31
C HIS A 8 9.85 -4.57 -2.35
N ASP A 9 8.76 -4.18 -3.03
CA ASP A 9 7.54 -4.99 -3.12
C ASP A 9 7.79 -6.36 -3.77
N LEU A 10 8.63 -6.40 -4.81
CA LEU A 10 9.00 -7.65 -5.48
C LEU A 10 9.80 -8.58 -4.57
N CYS A 11 10.76 -8.00 -3.82
CA CYS A 11 11.57 -8.74 -2.88
C CYS A 11 10.74 -9.26 -1.71
N LEU A 12 9.80 -8.45 -1.22
CA LEU A 12 8.91 -8.83 -0.13
C LEU A 12 7.93 -9.93 -0.54
N ALA A 13 7.36 -9.83 -1.75
CA ALA A 13 6.48 -10.84 -2.31
C ALA A 13 7.19 -12.19 -2.53
N ASN A 14 8.43 -12.16 -3.00
CA ASN A 14 9.24 -13.36 -3.20
C ASN A 14 9.67 -13.98 -1.86
N GLY A 15 10.21 -13.18 -0.94
CA GLY A 15 10.62 -13.59 0.40
C GLY A 15 11.97 -14.33 0.49
N ASP A 16 12.62 -14.67 -0.62
CA ASP A 16 13.93 -15.31 -0.63
C ASP A 16 15.04 -14.28 -0.34
N ILE A 17 15.91 -14.58 0.59
CA ILE A 17 17.06 -13.75 0.97
C ILE A 17 18.06 -13.53 -0.18
N ASN A 18 18.10 -14.44 -1.13
CA ASN A 18 18.97 -14.38 -2.32
C ASN A 18 18.22 -13.94 -3.58
N PHE A 19 16.97 -13.52 -3.45
CA PHE A 19 16.21 -13.06 -4.61
C PHE A 19 16.93 -11.92 -5.32
N MET A 20 17.13 -12.06 -6.62
CA MET A 20 17.70 -11.06 -7.51
C MET A 20 16.57 -10.36 -8.25
N PRO A 21 16.27 -9.10 -7.90
CA PRO A 21 15.27 -8.33 -8.63
C PRO A 21 15.71 -8.03 -10.06
N PRO A 22 14.79 -7.64 -10.95
CA PRO A 22 15.12 -7.28 -12.32
C PRO A 22 16.19 -6.19 -12.39
N ALA A 23 17.15 -6.32 -13.33
CA ALA A 23 18.25 -5.37 -13.50
C ALA A 23 17.76 -3.94 -13.73
N SER A 24 16.61 -3.76 -14.41
CA SER A 24 15.99 -2.44 -14.62
C SER A 24 15.56 -1.78 -13.32
N ALA A 25 15.07 -2.54 -12.34
CA ALA A 25 14.68 -2.01 -11.04
C ALA A 25 15.91 -1.60 -10.21
N LEU A 26 16.98 -2.42 -10.24
CA LEU A 26 18.25 -2.09 -9.59
C LEU A 26 18.88 -0.84 -10.20
N LYS A 27 18.87 -0.74 -11.54
CA LYS A 27 19.36 0.45 -12.25
C LYS A 27 18.58 1.69 -11.86
N PHE A 28 17.25 1.63 -11.84
CA PHE A 28 16.40 2.75 -11.43
C PHE A 28 16.72 3.18 -9.98
N GLY A 29 16.88 2.21 -9.06
CA GLY A 29 17.30 2.48 -7.69
C GLY A 29 18.62 3.23 -7.60
N HIS A 30 19.62 2.80 -8.38
CA HIS A 30 20.93 3.45 -8.44
C HIS A 30 20.85 4.86 -9.04
N ASP A 31 20.13 5.02 -10.16
CA ASP A 31 20.06 6.30 -10.89
C ASP A 31 19.31 7.39 -10.07
N CYS A 32 18.38 7.00 -9.19
CA CYS A 32 17.59 7.93 -8.37
C CYS A 32 18.10 8.11 -6.93
N ALA A 33 19.10 7.34 -6.50
CA ALA A 33 19.56 7.35 -5.09
C ALA A 33 19.99 8.74 -4.64
N SER A 34 20.77 9.46 -5.45
CA SER A 34 21.29 10.80 -5.11
C SER A 34 20.18 11.84 -4.94
N LEU A 35 19.10 11.75 -5.72
CA LEU A 35 17.97 12.68 -5.60
C LEU A 35 17.24 12.53 -4.26
N LEU A 36 17.26 11.32 -3.70
CA LEU A 36 16.59 11.02 -2.44
C LEU A 36 17.50 11.21 -1.23
N GLU A 37 18.81 11.12 -1.39
CA GLU A 37 19.76 11.44 -0.32
C GLU A 37 19.59 12.86 0.20
N ASP A 38 19.42 13.83 -0.69
CA ASP A 38 19.20 15.24 -0.31
C ASP A 38 17.87 15.45 0.42
N VAL A 39 16.80 14.76 -0.04
CA VAL A 39 15.48 14.85 0.59
C VAL A 39 15.47 14.21 1.99
N TYR A 40 16.21 13.12 2.17
CA TYR A 40 16.25 12.37 3.43
C TYR A 40 17.40 12.79 4.36
N ALA A 41 18.36 13.61 3.90
CA ALA A 41 19.42 14.15 4.74
C ALA A 41 18.84 14.99 5.90
N ASP A 42 17.80 15.78 5.64
CA ASP A 42 17.09 16.55 6.65
C ASP A 42 16.19 15.69 7.55
N SER A 43 15.77 14.52 7.06
CA SER A 43 14.93 13.55 7.79
C SER A 43 15.75 12.67 8.76
N ALA A 44 17.07 12.73 8.73
CA ALA A 44 17.95 12.03 9.68
C ALA A 44 17.69 12.43 11.15
N ASN A 45 17.07 13.59 11.37
CA ASN A 45 16.59 14.03 12.69
C ASN A 45 15.32 13.29 13.15
N ILE A 46 14.60 12.60 12.25
CA ILE A 46 13.36 11.88 12.56
C ILE A 46 13.65 10.42 12.92
N CYS A 47 14.73 9.86 12.36
CA CYS A 47 15.17 8.47 12.65
C CYS A 47 16.30 8.50 13.69
N HIS A 48 15.96 8.58 14.97
CA HIS A 48 16.92 8.52 16.05
C HIS A 48 17.80 7.26 15.94
N ASN A 49 19.14 7.48 15.84
CA ASN A 49 20.22 6.49 16.02
C ASN A 49 20.44 5.40 14.95
N GLN A 50 19.90 5.46 13.76
CA GLN A 50 20.29 4.52 12.71
C GLN A 50 21.14 5.20 11.63
N ASN A 51 22.44 4.85 11.60
CA ASN A 51 23.36 5.29 10.53
C ASN A 51 23.00 4.74 9.13
N ILE A 52 21.93 3.94 9.03
CA ILE A 52 21.49 3.27 7.82
C ILE A 52 19.98 3.44 7.68
N MET A 53 19.58 4.12 6.61
CA MET A 53 18.20 4.28 6.22
C MET A 53 17.96 3.47 4.94
N VAL A 54 16.91 2.66 4.91
CA VAL A 54 16.51 1.86 3.76
C VAL A 54 15.09 2.25 3.37
N TRP A 55 14.86 2.48 2.09
CA TRP A 55 13.52 2.81 1.58
C TRP A 55 12.48 1.75 1.97
N GLY A 56 12.82 0.47 1.83
CA GLY A 56 11.96 -0.63 2.24
C GLY A 56 12.74 -1.86 2.70
N TRP A 57 12.59 -2.23 3.97
CA TRP A 57 13.22 -3.41 4.53
C TRP A 57 12.57 -4.70 4.02
N ASN A 58 13.38 -5.60 3.50
CA ASN A 58 12.99 -6.93 3.04
C ASN A 58 14.17 -7.92 3.22
N PRO A 59 13.94 -9.24 3.12
CA PRO A 59 14.99 -10.24 3.32
C PRO A 59 16.20 -10.07 2.40
N SER A 60 16.00 -9.68 1.14
CA SER A 60 17.08 -9.53 0.15
C SER A 60 18.01 -8.36 0.50
N ILE A 61 17.48 -7.16 0.78
CA ILE A 61 18.29 -5.99 1.15
C ILE A 61 19.03 -6.23 2.47
N ARG A 62 18.35 -6.83 3.47
CA ARG A 62 18.98 -7.22 4.74
C ARG A 62 20.20 -8.10 4.51
N ASN A 63 20.07 -9.14 3.69
CA ASN A 63 21.15 -10.06 3.35
C ASN A 63 22.29 -9.37 2.59
N ARG A 64 21.97 -8.47 1.65
CA ARG A 64 22.97 -7.67 0.92
C ARG A 64 23.78 -6.78 1.86
N LEU A 65 23.12 -6.09 2.78
CA LEU A 65 23.78 -5.22 3.77
C LEU A 65 24.64 -6.02 4.76
N LYS A 66 24.16 -7.19 5.20
CA LYS A 66 24.96 -8.11 6.01
C LYS A 66 26.24 -8.56 5.28
N LYS A 67 26.14 -8.95 4.01
CA LYS A 67 27.30 -9.31 3.18
C LYS A 67 28.23 -8.12 2.91
N ALA A 68 27.73 -6.90 2.94
CA ALA A 68 28.53 -5.68 2.84
C ALA A 68 29.22 -5.27 4.16
N GLY A 69 29.10 -6.06 5.22
CA GLY A 69 29.79 -5.84 6.49
C GLY A 69 28.98 -5.05 7.54
N ILE A 70 27.70 -4.78 7.30
CA ILE A 70 26.83 -4.16 8.30
C ILE A 70 26.59 -5.13 9.45
N ALA A 71 26.84 -4.67 10.68
CA ALA A 71 26.66 -5.50 11.87
C ALA A 71 25.19 -5.93 12.05
N GLU A 72 24.98 -7.15 12.50
CA GLU A 72 23.66 -7.75 12.70
C GLU A 72 22.75 -6.91 13.62
N SER A 73 23.37 -6.24 14.61
CA SER A 73 22.67 -5.34 15.55
C SER A 73 22.03 -4.09 14.90
N HIS A 74 22.44 -3.76 13.68
CA HIS A 74 21.87 -2.63 12.91
C HIS A 74 20.86 -3.08 11.83
N LEU A 75 20.62 -4.38 11.76
CA LEU A 75 19.68 -4.95 10.78
C LEU A 75 18.39 -5.38 11.50
N PRO A 76 17.23 -5.19 10.86
CA PRO A 76 15.97 -5.66 11.43
C PRO A 76 15.97 -7.18 11.61
N SER A 77 15.29 -7.67 12.62
CA SER A 77 15.12 -9.11 12.82
C SER A 77 14.23 -9.70 11.71
N PHE A 78 14.23 -11.03 11.57
CA PHE A 78 13.27 -11.69 10.66
C PHE A 78 11.82 -11.55 11.13
N THR A 79 11.59 -11.35 12.44
CA THR A 79 10.28 -11.03 12.98
C THR A 79 9.80 -9.67 12.47
N ASP A 80 10.66 -8.65 12.49
CA ASP A 80 10.33 -7.31 11.97
C ASP A 80 10.03 -7.37 10.46
N LEU A 81 10.83 -8.12 9.70
CA LEU A 81 10.59 -8.32 8.26
C LEU A 81 9.27 -9.03 7.98
N ASN A 82 8.88 -9.99 8.82
CA ASN A 82 7.59 -10.65 8.71
C ASN A 82 6.44 -9.71 9.07
N ASN A 83 6.62 -8.84 10.06
CA ASN A 83 5.64 -7.81 10.39
C ASN A 83 5.47 -6.83 9.23
N ILE A 84 6.56 -6.32 8.65
CA ILE A 84 6.52 -5.49 7.44
C ILE A 84 5.75 -6.20 6.31
N LYS A 85 6.04 -7.48 6.06
CA LYS A 85 5.34 -8.27 5.04
C LYS A 85 3.84 -8.38 5.30
N LYS A 86 3.44 -8.59 6.56
CA LYS A 86 2.02 -8.64 6.96
C LYS A 86 1.34 -7.29 6.72
N LEU A 87 1.99 -6.18 7.11
CA LEU A 87 1.45 -4.83 6.96
C LEU A 87 1.27 -4.43 5.49
N GLN A 88 2.22 -4.79 4.64
CA GLN A 88 2.17 -4.55 3.19
C GLN A 88 1.14 -5.44 2.47
N HIS A 89 0.70 -6.52 3.09
CA HIS A 89 -0.32 -7.37 2.51
C HIS A 89 -1.66 -6.64 2.46
N ARG A 90 -2.34 -6.65 1.32
CA ARG A 90 -3.62 -5.92 1.11
C ARG A 90 -4.74 -6.33 2.07
N ARG A 91 -4.62 -7.45 2.78
CA ARG A 91 -5.50 -7.83 3.89
C ARG A 91 -5.54 -6.75 4.97
N THR A 92 -4.41 -6.14 5.29
CA THR A 92 -4.34 -5.04 6.28
C THR A 92 -5.22 -3.86 5.86
N ALA A 93 -5.21 -3.50 4.57
CA ALA A 93 -6.11 -2.47 4.04
C ALA A 93 -7.59 -2.88 4.12
N LEU A 94 -7.90 -4.16 3.88
CA LEU A 94 -9.26 -4.68 4.03
C LEU A 94 -9.74 -4.63 5.50
N GLU A 95 -8.88 -4.98 6.44
CA GLU A 95 -9.15 -4.88 7.88
C GLU A 95 -9.32 -3.42 8.32
N GLY A 96 -8.45 -2.54 7.84
CA GLY A 96 -8.56 -1.09 8.03
C GLY A 96 -9.88 -0.52 7.50
N LEU A 97 -10.29 -0.91 6.31
CA LEU A 97 -11.56 -0.50 5.72
C LEU A 97 -12.77 -0.94 6.57
N LYS A 98 -12.76 -2.18 7.06
CA LYS A 98 -13.80 -2.69 7.97
C LYS A 98 -13.86 -1.89 9.27
N PHE A 99 -12.68 -1.58 9.85
CA PHE A 99 -12.57 -0.79 11.05
C PHE A 99 -13.12 0.64 10.86
N ILE A 100 -12.71 1.31 9.76
CA ILE A 100 -13.18 2.67 9.41
C ILE A 100 -14.70 2.67 9.26
N ARG A 101 -15.27 1.73 8.52
CA ARG A 101 -16.73 1.61 8.33
C ARG A 101 -17.51 1.44 9.63
N SER A 102 -16.93 0.73 10.60
CA SER A 102 -17.59 0.54 11.91
C SER A 102 -17.48 1.74 12.84
N SER A 103 -16.53 2.65 12.61
CA SER A 103 -16.19 3.75 13.51
C SER A 103 -16.61 5.14 13.03
N VAL A 104 -16.81 5.32 11.71
CA VAL A 104 -17.24 6.61 11.15
C VAL A 104 -18.75 6.75 11.19
N GLN A 105 -19.26 7.82 11.82
CA GLN A 105 -20.70 8.00 12.05
C GLN A 105 -21.47 8.34 10.77
N GLN A 106 -20.84 9.03 9.81
CA GLN A 106 -21.47 9.41 8.54
C GLN A 106 -21.22 8.34 7.47
N CYS A 107 -21.73 7.14 7.69
CA CYS A 107 -21.51 5.98 6.81
C CYS A 107 -21.98 6.17 5.35
N ASN A 108 -22.83 7.17 5.05
CA ASN A 108 -23.31 7.42 3.70
C ASN A 108 -22.20 7.77 2.70
N TYR A 109 -21.02 8.22 3.18
CA TYR A 109 -19.85 8.52 2.36
C TYR A 109 -18.84 7.36 2.27
N LEU A 110 -19.14 6.22 2.88
CA LEU A 110 -18.26 5.05 2.88
C LEU A 110 -18.81 3.90 2.02
N VAL A 111 -19.46 4.24 0.93
CA VAL A 111 -20.27 3.33 0.10
C VAL A 111 -19.46 2.79 -1.07
N CYS A 112 -18.27 2.27 -0.86
CA CYS A 112 -17.64 1.46 -1.89
C CYS A 112 -17.92 -0.03 -1.68
N ASN A 113 -17.86 -0.82 -2.75
CA ASN A 113 -17.91 -2.26 -2.66
C ASN A 113 -16.74 -2.77 -1.81
N SER A 114 -16.98 -3.79 -1.00
CA SER A 114 -15.92 -4.37 -0.18
C SER A 114 -15.02 -5.24 -1.03
N PRO A 115 -13.70 -5.01 -1.02
CA PRO A 115 -12.75 -5.97 -1.53
C PRO A 115 -12.91 -7.32 -0.82
N MET A 116 -12.63 -8.42 -1.51
CA MET A 116 -12.59 -9.76 -0.92
C MET A 116 -11.22 -10.38 -1.12
N GLU A 117 -10.77 -11.10 -0.12
CA GLU A 117 -9.60 -11.96 -0.23
C GLU A 117 -10.05 -13.39 -0.53
N LEU A 118 -9.50 -13.96 -1.61
CA LEU A 118 -9.91 -15.25 -2.17
C LEU A 118 -8.72 -16.20 -2.17
N PHE A 119 -8.96 -17.44 -1.75
CA PHE A 119 -7.90 -18.42 -1.49
C PHE A 119 -7.84 -19.53 -2.54
N SER A 120 -8.79 -19.56 -3.48
CA SER A 120 -8.78 -20.51 -4.60
C SER A 120 -9.13 -19.83 -5.92
N ALA A 121 -8.63 -20.40 -7.01
CA ALA A 121 -8.97 -19.92 -8.36
C ALA A 121 -10.46 -20.12 -8.67
N LYS A 122 -11.11 -21.10 -8.03
CA LYS A 122 -12.55 -21.33 -8.13
C LYS A 122 -13.34 -20.20 -7.49
N ASP A 123 -12.95 -19.78 -6.27
CA ASP A 123 -13.60 -18.66 -5.58
C ASP A 123 -13.43 -17.36 -6.36
N ALA A 124 -12.26 -17.17 -7.01
CA ALA A 124 -12.01 -16.01 -7.88
C ALA A 124 -12.93 -16.01 -9.11
N GLU A 125 -13.09 -17.16 -9.77
CA GLU A 125 -14.00 -17.30 -10.90
C GLU A 125 -15.46 -17.06 -10.47
N GLU A 126 -15.87 -17.62 -9.35
CA GLU A 126 -17.21 -17.43 -8.79
C GLU A 126 -17.48 -15.98 -8.42
N PHE A 127 -16.52 -15.30 -7.77
CA PHE A 127 -16.62 -13.86 -7.50
C PHE A 127 -16.84 -13.05 -8.77
N ILE A 128 -16.04 -13.30 -9.82
CA ILE A 128 -16.15 -12.57 -11.08
C ILE A 128 -17.51 -12.81 -11.73
N ARG A 129 -17.99 -14.06 -11.77
CA ARG A 129 -19.29 -14.42 -12.37
C ARG A 129 -20.48 -13.79 -11.64
N ASN A 130 -20.42 -13.74 -10.31
CA ASN A 130 -21.50 -13.21 -9.46
C ASN A 130 -21.53 -11.69 -9.39
N ASN A 131 -20.49 -11.00 -9.88
CA ASN A 131 -20.42 -9.54 -9.89
C ASN A 131 -20.40 -9.01 -11.33
N PRO A 132 -21.56 -8.59 -11.88
CA PRO A 132 -21.64 -8.07 -13.23
C PRO A 132 -20.74 -6.85 -13.44
N GLY A 133 -20.09 -6.77 -14.60
CA GLY A 133 -19.22 -5.66 -14.97
C GLY A 133 -17.73 -6.01 -14.80
N THR A 134 -16.94 -4.99 -14.56
CA THR A 134 -15.48 -5.11 -14.47
C THR A 134 -15.03 -5.39 -13.05
N THR A 135 -14.26 -6.45 -12.87
CA THR A 135 -13.58 -6.81 -11.62
C THR A 135 -12.09 -6.50 -11.74
N MET A 136 -11.50 -5.95 -10.70
CA MET A 136 -10.07 -5.82 -10.55
C MET A 136 -9.54 -6.86 -9.59
N LEU A 137 -8.64 -7.70 -10.09
CA LEU A 137 -7.89 -8.67 -9.29
C LEU A 137 -6.53 -8.08 -8.94
N LYS A 138 -6.09 -8.24 -7.70
CA LYS A 138 -4.82 -7.69 -7.21
C LYS A 138 -4.00 -8.79 -6.52
N ALA A 139 -2.72 -8.85 -6.85
CA ALA A 139 -1.79 -9.65 -6.05
C ALA A 139 -1.66 -9.01 -4.66
N PRO A 140 -1.70 -9.81 -3.57
CA PRO A 140 -1.68 -9.29 -2.20
C PRO A 140 -0.48 -8.41 -1.86
N LEU A 141 0.69 -8.76 -2.39
CA LEU A 141 1.96 -8.06 -2.22
C LEU A 141 2.40 -7.52 -3.59
N SER A 142 1.98 -6.31 -3.91
CA SER A 142 2.34 -5.63 -5.15
C SER A 142 2.11 -4.12 -5.01
N GLY A 143 2.94 -3.33 -5.68
CA GLY A 143 2.85 -1.87 -5.70
C GLY A 143 2.97 -1.30 -7.11
N SER A 144 2.82 0.02 -7.23
CA SER A 144 3.05 0.82 -8.44
C SER A 144 2.27 0.31 -9.68
N GLY A 145 1.03 -0.13 -9.50
CA GLY A 145 0.20 -0.66 -10.59
C GLY A 145 0.59 -2.05 -11.11
N LYS A 146 1.66 -2.65 -10.57
CA LYS A 146 2.05 -4.03 -10.89
C LYS A 146 1.19 -5.02 -10.11
N GLY A 147 1.00 -6.23 -10.67
CA GLY A 147 0.16 -7.23 -10.01
C GLY A 147 -1.34 -6.92 -10.01
N LEU A 148 -1.80 -6.08 -10.93
CA LEU A 148 -3.20 -5.82 -11.20
C LEU A 148 -3.63 -6.57 -12.45
N ARG A 149 -4.87 -7.09 -12.44
CA ARG A 149 -5.50 -7.71 -13.58
C ARG A 149 -6.96 -7.33 -13.67
N TRP A 150 -7.34 -6.75 -14.78
CA TRP A 150 -8.71 -6.41 -15.10
C TRP A 150 -9.39 -7.58 -15.82
N THR A 151 -10.59 -7.93 -15.38
CA THR A 151 -11.42 -8.95 -16.01
C THR A 151 -12.89 -8.50 -16.02
N ASN A 152 -13.72 -9.17 -16.79
CA ASN A 152 -15.13 -8.86 -16.88
C ASN A 152 -15.95 -10.15 -16.78
N SER A 153 -17.08 -10.09 -16.08
CA SER A 153 -17.96 -11.25 -15.87
C SER A 153 -18.47 -11.89 -17.17
N SER A 154 -18.60 -11.10 -18.25
CA SER A 154 -19.03 -11.59 -19.56
C SER A 154 -17.91 -12.21 -20.41
N SER A 155 -16.64 -12.05 -20.02
CA SER A 155 -15.47 -12.43 -20.85
C SER A 155 -14.31 -12.99 -20.03
N ILE A 156 -14.60 -13.78 -19.01
CA ILE A 156 -13.56 -14.44 -18.20
C ILE A 156 -12.74 -15.37 -19.08
N SER A 157 -11.43 -15.18 -19.10
CA SER A 157 -10.52 -16.01 -19.88
C SER A 157 -9.80 -17.07 -19.03
N HIS A 158 -9.34 -18.14 -19.68
CA HIS A 158 -8.44 -19.11 -19.03
C HIS A 158 -7.16 -18.45 -18.48
N SER A 159 -6.70 -17.38 -19.13
CA SER A 159 -5.54 -16.60 -18.68
C SER A 159 -5.82 -15.86 -17.36
N ASP A 160 -7.06 -15.39 -17.12
CA ASP A 160 -7.43 -14.73 -15.86
C ASP A 160 -7.39 -15.71 -14.69
N ILE A 161 -8.00 -16.87 -14.89
CA ILE A 161 -8.02 -17.93 -13.88
C ILE A 161 -6.61 -18.53 -13.67
N GLY A 162 -5.82 -18.67 -14.74
CA GLY A 162 -4.42 -19.07 -14.67
C GLY A 162 -3.57 -18.11 -13.85
N TRP A 163 -3.79 -16.80 -14.03
CA TRP A 163 -3.11 -15.76 -13.23
C TRP A 163 -3.50 -15.83 -11.75
N CYS A 164 -4.79 -16.00 -11.43
CA CYS A 164 -5.25 -16.19 -10.04
C CYS A 164 -4.56 -17.40 -9.40
N ARG A 165 -4.52 -18.53 -10.11
CA ARG A 165 -3.88 -19.77 -9.63
C ARG A 165 -2.40 -19.55 -9.32
N GLN A 166 -1.67 -18.88 -10.22
CA GLN A 166 -0.26 -18.58 -10.01
C GLN A 166 -0.03 -17.60 -8.86
N THR A 167 -0.88 -16.58 -8.73
CA THR A 167 -0.79 -15.59 -7.65
C THR A 167 -1.05 -16.24 -6.30
N ILE A 168 -2.09 -17.06 -6.19
CA ILE A 168 -2.43 -17.79 -4.96
C ILE A 168 -1.30 -18.76 -4.60
N ALA A 169 -0.75 -19.51 -5.57
CA ALA A 169 0.37 -20.41 -5.32
C ALA A 169 1.63 -19.69 -4.78
N LYS A 170 1.87 -18.44 -5.21
CA LYS A 170 3.05 -17.65 -4.80
C LYS A 170 2.83 -16.83 -3.53
N GLN A 171 1.64 -16.30 -3.32
CA GLN A 171 1.37 -15.31 -2.28
C GLN A 171 0.24 -15.72 -1.31
N GLY A 172 -0.35 -16.90 -1.50
CA GLY A 172 -1.37 -17.49 -0.62
C GLY A 172 -2.80 -17.07 -0.92
N SER A 173 -3.03 -15.96 -1.61
CA SER A 173 -4.37 -15.46 -1.93
C SER A 173 -4.36 -14.52 -3.14
N VAL A 174 -5.52 -14.06 -3.55
CA VAL A 174 -5.74 -12.96 -4.49
C VAL A 174 -6.83 -12.05 -3.93
N MET A 175 -6.68 -10.74 -4.08
CA MET A 175 -7.73 -9.78 -3.75
C MET A 175 -8.59 -9.54 -4.99
N ALA A 176 -9.91 -9.45 -4.78
CA ALA A 176 -10.86 -9.11 -5.84
C ALA A 176 -11.75 -7.96 -5.39
N GLU A 177 -11.97 -7.01 -6.28
CA GLU A 177 -12.88 -5.88 -6.06
C GLU A 177 -13.61 -5.50 -7.33
N ILE A 178 -14.82 -4.98 -7.19
CA ILE A 178 -15.58 -4.42 -8.29
C ILE A 178 -14.96 -3.06 -8.66
N LYS A 179 -14.85 -2.79 -9.96
CA LYS A 179 -14.34 -1.50 -10.43
C LYS A 179 -15.29 -0.37 -10.02
N GLU A 180 -14.75 0.59 -9.30
CA GLU A 180 -15.44 1.84 -8.96
C GLU A 180 -15.15 2.93 -9.99
N GLU A 181 -16.07 3.88 -10.13
CA GLU A 181 -15.82 5.09 -10.91
C GLU A 181 -15.08 6.10 -10.03
N VAL A 182 -13.75 5.99 -10.04
CA VAL A 182 -12.87 6.85 -9.24
C VAL A 182 -12.89 8.27 -9.77
N VAL A 183 -13.11 9.23 -8.88
CA VAL A 183 -13.11 10.67 -9.14
C VAL A 183 -11.78 11.30 -8.73
N GLN A 184 -11.23 10.86 -7.61
CA GLN A 184 -9.98 11.40 -7.07
C GLN A 184 -9.25 10.36 -6.23
N ASP A 185 -7.97 10.16 -6.53
CA ASP A 185 -7.05 9.39 -5.69
C ASP A 185 -6.35 10.32 -4.70
N PHE A 186 -6.15 9.85 -3.46
CA PHE A 186 -5.38 10.55 -2.44
C PHE A 186 -4.82 9.57 -1.41
N ALA A 187 -3.87 10.02 -0.59
CA ALA A 187 -3.39 9.26 0.55
C ALA A 187 -3.38 10.10 1.82
N MET A 188 -3.44 9.44 2.94
CA MET A 188 -3.13 9.97 4.28
C MET A 188 -1.79 9.42 4.72
N LEU A 189 -0.87 10.31 5.09
CA LEU A 189 0.50 9.96 5.44
C LEU A 189 0.68 10.03 6.95
N PHE A 190 1.32 9.01 7.51
CA PHE A 190 1.56 8.87 8.94
C PHE A 190 3.01 8.47 9.20
N HIS A 191 3.48 8.75 10.41
CA HIS A 191 4.72 8.24 10.94
C HIS A 191 4.47 7.60 12.31
N ILE A 192 5.03 6.42 12.53
CA ILE A 192 5.00 5.73 13.82
C ILE A 192 6.43 5.79 14.38
N ASP A 193 6.59 6.43 15.53
CA ASP A 193 7.88 6.52 16.22
C ASP A 193 8.21 5.25 17.01
N THR A 194 9.39 5.23 17.61
CA THR A 194 9.88 4.10 18.42
C THR A 194 9.06 3.87 19.69
N ASP A 195 8.37 4.89 20.20
CA ASP A 195 7.49 4.81 21.36
C ASP A 195 6.07 4.37 20.98
N GLY A 196 5.83 4.26 19.68
CA GLY A 196 4.55 3.88 19.09
C GLY A 196 3.55 5.03 19.04
N ASN A 197 4.00 6.29 19.11
CA ASN A 197 3.15 7.44 18.81
C ASN A 197 2.93 7.53 17.32
N ILE A 198 1.76 7.99 16.92
CA ILE A 198 1.37 8.10 15.51
C ILE A 198 1.12 9.54 15.18
N ASP A 199 1.97 10.09 14.31
CA ASP A 199 1.85 11.44 13.80
C ASP A 199 1.19 11.40 12.41
N PHE A 200 0.18 12.24 12.22
CA PHE A 200 -0.34 12.52 10.89
C PHE A 200 0.57 13.54 10.21
N LEU A 201 1.16 13.19 9.09
CA LEU A 201 2.12 14.04 8.37
C LEU A 201 1.46 14.91 7.30
N GLY A 202 0.30 14.51 6.80
CA GLY A 202 -0.40 15.28 5.77
C GLY A 202 -1.16 14.41 4.77
N TYR A 203 -1.72 15.09 3.78
CA TYR A 203 -2.40 14.49 2.65
C TYR A 203 -1.51 14.48 1.41
N SER A 204 -1.66 13.46 0.58
CA SER A 204 -1.05 13.39 -0.74
C SER A 204 -2.16 13.28 -1.78
N LEU A 205 -2.17 14.16 -2.78
CA LEU A 205 -3.14 14.15 -3.87
C LEU A 205 -2.43 13.70 -5.14
N PHE A 206 -2.89 12.58 -5.71
CA PHE A 206 -2.21 11.99 -6.85
C PHE A 206 -3.19 11.53 -7.93
N ASN A 207 -2.65 11.22 -9.10
CA ASN A 207 -3.41 10.72 -10.22
C ASN A 207 -2.92 9.32 -10.60
N THR A 208 -3.86 8.50 -11.04
CA THR A 208 -3.57 7.18 -11.59
C THR A 208 -4.13 7.04 -13.01
N ASN A 209 -3.50 6.17 -13.79
CA ASN A 209 -4.04 5.74 -15.07
C ASN A 209 -4.06 4.21 -15.11
N ASN A 210 -5.25 3.63 -15.21
CA ASN A 210 -5.47 2.17 -15.12
C ASN A 210 -4.85 1.53 -13.86
N GLY A 211 -4.88 2.25 -12.73
CA GLY A 211 -4.31 1.82 -11.47
C GLY A 211 -2.80 2.02 -11.33
N ALA A 212 -2.13 2.56 -12.35
CA ALA A 212 -0.72 2.95 -12.28
C ALA A 212 -0.59 4.43 -11.93
N TYR A 213 0.24 4.74 -10.93
CA TYR A 213 0.57 6.11 -10.54
C TYR A 213 1.19 6.89 -11.72
N THR A 214 0.73 8.12 -11.91
CA THR A 214 1.21 9.00 -12.99
C THR A 214 1.82 10.31 -12.49
N SER A 215 1.24 10.92 -11.47
CA SER A 215 1.70 12.22 -10.95
C SER A 215 1.21 12.48 -9.54
N ASN A 216 1.88 13.38 -8.83
CA ASN A 216 1.46 13.90 -7.54
C ASN A 216 1.32 15.43 -7.62
N VAL A 217 0.40 15.98 -6.83
CA VAL A 217 0.19 17.42 -6.69
C VAL A 217 0.99 17.89 -5.48
N LEU A 218 1.98 18.74 -5.70
CA LEU A 218 2.70 19.41 -4.63
C LEU A 218 1.91 20.62 -4.15
N ALA A 219 1.25 20.50 -3.00
CA ALA A 219 0.41 21.54 -2.42
C ALA A 219 0.35 21.42 -0.90
N SER A 220 -0.13 22.45 -0.23
CA SER A 220 -0.38 22.41 1.21
C SER A 220 -1.58 21.52 1.55
N ASP A 221 -1.61 21.01 2.79
CA ASP A 221 -2.74 20.20 3.29
C ASP A 221 -4.07 20.93 3.20
N ASP A 222 -4.08 22.25 3.46
CA ASP A 222 -5.30 23.07 3.35
C ASP A 222 -5.82 23.09 1.91
N PHE A 223 -4.94 23.21 0.91
CA PHE A 223 -5.33 23.15 -0.50
C PHE A 223 -5.87 21.77 -0.87
N ILE A 224 -5.19 20.71 -0.44
CA ILE A 224 -5.60 19.32 -0.71
C ILE A 224 -6.95 19.05 -0.05
N LEU A 225 -7.10 19.38 1.24
CA LEU A 225 -8.36 19.18 1.96
C LEU A 225 -9.51 19.99 1.31
N LYS A 226 -9.27 21.23 0.89
CA LYS A 226 -10.25 22.04 0.15
C LYS A 226 -10.63 21.39 -1.19
N THR A 227 -9.68 20.78 -1.87
CA THR A 227 -9.91 20.08 -3.14
C THR A 227 -10.77 18.83 -2.92
N LEU A 228 -10.45 18.01 -1.95
CA LEU A 228 -11.23 16.82 -1.57
C LEU A 228 -12.64 17.19 -1.07
N SER A 229 -12.76 18.35 -0.40
CA SER A 229 -14.04 18.85 0.15
C SER A 229 -15.06 19.26 -0.91
N ARG A 230 -14.67 19.29 -2.18
CA ARG A 230 -15.62 19.45 -3.30
C ARG A 230 -16.49 18.21 -3.51
N TYR A 231 -16.06 17.07 -3.02
CA TYR A 231 -16.70 15.77 -3.19
C TYR A 231 -17.26 15.23 -1.87
N ILE A 232 -16.53 15.40 -0.76
CA ILE A 232 -16.87 14.85 0.54
C ILE A 232 -16.66 15.95 1.59
N PRO A 233 -17.60 16.16 2.55
CA PRO A 233 -17.42 17.16 3.61
C PRO A 233 -16.11 16.98 4.38
N ALA A 234 -15.41 18.08 4.66
CA ALA A 234 -14.11 18.06 5.34
C ALA A 234 -14.14 17.38 6.73
N ASN A 235 -15.27 17.46 7.44
CA ASN A 235 -15.44 16.75 8.73
C ASN A 235 -15.41 15.24 8.54
N VAL A 236 -16.00 14.70 7.46
CA VAL A 236 -15.95 13.26 7.15
C VAL A 236 -14.52 12.82 6.86
N ILE A 237 -13.75 13.60 6.08
CA ILE A 237 -12.34 13.31 5.80
C ILE A 237 -11.53 13.27 7.10
N ARG A 238 -11.80 14.19 8.04
CA ARG A 238 -11.14 14.21 9.35
C ARG A 238 -11.57 13.04 10.23
N GLU A 239 -12.83 12.62 10.20
CA GLU A 239 -13.30 11.43 10.91
C GLU A 239 -12.61 10.16 10.38
N VAL A 240 -12.50 10.02 9.04
CA VAL A 240 -11.75 8.93 8.42
C VAL A 240 -10.29 8.94 8.88
N ARG A 241 -9.62 10.11 8.85
CA ARG A 241 -8.25 10.24 9.36
C ARG A 241 -8.12 9.78 10.81
N ASN A 242 -9.01 10.23 11.68
CA ASN A 242 -8.98 9.85 13.10
C ASN A 242 -9.23 8.34 13.27
N SER A 243 -10.08 7.76 12.44
CA SER A 243 -10.34 6.32 12.43
C SER A 243 -9.13 5.53 11.94
N VAL A 244 -8.42 5.99 10.89
CA VAL A 244 -7.15 5.40 10.46
C VAL A 244 -6.11 5.47 11.56
N THR A 245 -5.92 6.62 12.20
CA THR A 245 -5.01 6.77 13.33
C THR A 245 -5.31 5.75 14.44
N LYS A 246 -6.60 5.60 14.79
CA LYS A 246 -7.02 4.64 15.81
C LYS A 246 -6.78 3.18 15.37
N PHE A 247 -7.01 2.87 14.10
CA PHE A 247 -6.69 1.54 13.54
C PHE A 247 -5.20 1.23 13.66
N LEU A 248 -4.33 2.18 13.27
CA LEU A 248 -2.88 2.05 13.40
C LEU A 248 -2.46 1.84 14.86
N GLN A 249 -3.02 2.63 15.78
CA GLN A 249 -2.73 2.51 17.23
C GLN A 249 -3.11 1.14 17.79
N THR A 250 -4.22 0.59 17.33
CA THR A 250 -4.78 -0.65 17.89
C THR A 250 -4.17 -1.90 17.28
N ASN A 251 -3.81 -1.85 15.97
CA ASN A 251 -3.49 -3.07 15.22
C ASN A 251 -2.04 -3.11 14.73
N ILE A 252 -1.29 -1.99 14.79
CA ILE A 252 0.05 -1.89 14.20
C ILE A 252 1.10 -1.41 15.21
N LYS A 253 0.68 -0.72 16.25
CA LYS A 253 1.59 -0.26 17.31
C LYS A 253 2.39 -1.41 17.90
N GLY A 254 3.71 -1.27 17.90
CA GLY A 254 4.67 -2.28 18.40
C GLY A 254 5.15 -3.27 17.34
N ASP A 255 4.48 -3.38 16.21
CA ASP A 255 4.89 -4.26 15.10
C ASP A 255 5.69 -3.53 14.02
N TYR A 256 5.60 -2.20 13.98
CA TYR A 256 6.25 -1.38 12.96
C TYR A 256 6.60 0.01 13.48
N THR A 257 7.74 0.53 13.03
CA THR A 257 8.15 1.93 13.15
C THR A 257 8.54 2.47 11.77
N GLY A 258 8.16 3.71 11.47
CA GLY A 258 8.45 4.35 10.20
C GLY A 258 7.23 4.98 9.53
N PHE A 259 7.35 5.26 8.24
CA PHE A 259 6.32 5.92 7.45
C PHE A 259 5.28 4.93 6.95
N ILE A 260 4.00 5.33 7.01
CA ILE A 260 2.85 4.58 6.47
C ILE A 260 2.03 5.52 5.61
N GLY A 261 1.71 5.08 4.38
CA GLY A 261 0.71 5.70 3.52
C GLY A 261 -0.57 4.85 3.50
N ALA A 262 -1.72 5.49 3.72
CA ALA A 262 -3.02 4.88 3.52
C ALA A 262 -3.62 5.45 2.23
N ASP A 263 -3.49 4.70 1.13
CA ASP A 263 -4.06 5.07 -0.16
C ASP A 263 -5.58 4.93 -0.14
N MET A 264 -6.24 5.95 -0.66
CA MET A 264 -7.70 6.07 -0.70
C MET A 264 -8.15 6.64 -2.04
N PHE A 265 -9.40 6.46 -2.36
CA PHE A 265 -10.02 7.14 -3.48
C PHE A 265 -11.44 7.61 -3.13
N ILE A 266 -11.87 8.65 -3.80
CA ILE A 266 -13.25 9.09 -3.85
C ILE A 266 -13.85 8.53 -5.13
N CYS A 267 -14.99 7.87 -5.04
CA CYS A 267 -15.75 7.37 -6.19
C CYS A 267 -17.15 7.98 -6.23
N LYS A 268 -17.77 7.93 -7.40
CA LYS A 268 -19.19 8.26 -7.51
C LYS A 268 -20.02 7.21 -6.79
N GLY A 269 -20.94 7.65 -5.96
CA GLY A 269 -21.89 6.75 -5.31
C GLY A 269 -22.83 6.11 -6.34
N SER A 270 -23.28 4.88 -6.05
CA SER A 270 -24.24 4.14 -6.88
C SER A 270 -25.62 4.83 -7.00
N ALA A 271 -25.88 5.88 -6.23
CA ALA A 271 -27.14 6.61 -6.17
C ALA A 271 -27.21 7.87 -7.08
N GLY A 272 -26.22 8.08 -7.97
CA GLY A 272 -26.34 9.11 -9.02
C GLY A 272 -26.50 10.57 -8.54
N THR A 273 -25.88 10.91 -7.41
CA THR A 273 -25.82 12.30 -6.93
C THR A 273 -24.39 12.73 -6.73
#